data_a3e29b9fba464ef250b3fcb4be38ebb2
#
_entry.id   a3e29b9fba464ef250b3fcb4be38ebb2
#
_cell.length_a   1.000
_cell.length_b   1.000
_cell.length_c   1.000
_cell.angle_alpha   90.00
_cell.angle_beta   90.00
_cell.angle_gamma   90.00
#
_symmetry.space_group_name_H-M   'P 1'
#
loop_
_entity.id
_entity.type
_entity.pdbx_description
1 polymer ?
#
loop_
_entity_poly.entity_id
_entity_poly.type
_entity_poly.pdbx_seq_one_letter_code
_entity_poly.pdbx_strand_id
1 'polypeptide(L)'
;MAQGGVKKAPPGVKILSIDAKDIYISNHYIHPSEVGYNIRNKDGDIILKKFSNVLDYSLDSIKLREVYEKVYRRRDFSFFTGNKEYTTRIINVTFKYSVKEYNEVRKNIYVKNGYRFYEINLVDNVDVRDGELIAICCESAVEAPISDSILGRYFYLSNGEYRAKASIRALQSVADLRNILYNEGFYCNGIHYVRFKRSSGSSRVGKCLFIDEKLYPAMKKWSFCGLNIREGQEIDLAALEAYISLTLSSIIDTVEISPSSILVIDDAQSVFKDKVIAVREDENNNLVAGPEIVTIKNELFDGQSLMDVSLFGEYACYGMLLLRNRFFKSCCFNCNIQKFFEDNGITDISQLNGYTEAKSIKDIKLITTPSSIKYLKFGKLKDWLHKIDPIFGIVKHEKKTHFFDGKMVHSHYQLINTLQMDEQEVREFLQPSIDYYNMLNNDPAVLRDYIKYPVDEKFELTNSALVSKNDIIYKLIGLNDEFTRTRAYSNFRHDLTQSYKNNLKSGHVLIDGNYETLIGNPMEMLFHSIGKFDGTSLLGIGNVHTKRFPYGTTVLGCRSPHINSGNILRANNKADEDIDYYFNFTEEILCVNAIGENIQQRLNG
;
A
#
# COMPACT_ATOMS: atom_id res chain seq x y z
N MET A 1 -35.85 -6.86 -7.85
CA MET A 1 -34.46 -6.55 -8.16
C MET A 1 -33.91 -5.86 -6.91
N ALA A 2 -33.02 -6.53 -6.17
CA ALA A 2 -32.42 -5.95 -4.98
C ALA A 2 -31.45 -4.84 -5.45
N GLN A 3 -31.73 -3.60 -5.06
CA GLN A 3 -30.77 -2.49 -5.20
C GLN A 3 -29.54 -2.88 -4.39
N GLY A 4 -28.42 -3.09 -5.06
CA GLY A 4 -27.14 -3.34 -4.43
C GLY A 4 -26.74 -2.14 -3.60
N GLY A 5 -27.00 -2.17 -2.31
CA GLY A 5 -26.56 -1.15 -1.39
C GLY A 5 -25.13 -1.41 -0.95
N VAL A 6 -24.35 -0.35 -0.84
CA VAL A 6 -23.02 -0.36 -0.24
C VAL A 6 -23.12 -0.86 1.22
N LYS A 7 -22.30 -1.86 1.59
CA LYS A 7 -22.30 -2.42 2.95
C LYS A 7 -21.04 -1.96 3.67
N LYS A 8 -21.19 -1.25 4.79
CA LYS A 8 -20.06 -0.86 5.63
C LYS A 8 -19.21 -2.06 6.05
N ALA A 9 -17.91 -1.91 5.88
CA ALA A 9 -16.94 -2.92 6.22
C ALA A 9 -16.87 -3.13 7.73
N PRO A 10 -16.97 -4.38 8.24
CA PRO A 10 -16.69 -4.65 9.64
C PRO A 10 -15.21 -4.45 9.96
N PRO A 11 -14.84 -4.25 11.25
CA PRO A 11 -13.43 -4.15 11.64
C PRO A 11 -12.66 -5.43 11.31
N GLY A 12 -11.33 -5.31 11.16
CA GLY A 12 -10.45 -6.44 10.89
C GLY A 12 -10.42 -7.47 12.02
N VAL A 13 -10.06 -8.71 11.68
CA VAL A 13 -9.95 -9.85 12.59
C VAL A 13 -8.54 -9.93 13.14
N LYS A 14 -8.37 -10.14 14.46
CA LYS A 14 -7.07 -10.38 15.08
C LYS A 14 -6.54 -11.76 14.70
N ILE A 15 -5.28 -11.82 14.30
CA ILE A 15 -4.58 -13.05 13.92
C ILE A 15 -3.30 -13.23 14.72
N LEU A 16 -2.84 -14.47 14.78
CA LEU A 16 -1.54 -14.79 15.34
C LEU A 16 -0.44 -14.21 14.46
N SER A 17 0.65 -13.81 15.09
CA SER A 17 1.88 -13.44 14.40
C SER A 17 3.05 -14.18 15.04
N ILE A 18 3.91 -14.73 14.21
CA ILE A 18 5.10 -15.47 14.65
C ILE A 18 6.31 -15.00 13.84
N ASP A 19 7.45 -14.98 14.47
CA ASP A 19 8.72 -14.77 13.79
C ASP A 19 9.22 -16.11 13.21
N ALA A 20 9.74 -16.09 11.99
CA ALA A 20 10.25 -17.28 11.33
C ALA A 20 11.37 -17.97 12.15
N LYS A 21 12.20 -17.20 12.88
CA LYS A 21 13.22 -17.74 13.77
C LYS A 21 12.63 -18.59 14.91
N ASP A 22 11.44 -18.21 15.43
CA ASP A 22 10.80 -18.96 16.51
C ASP A 22 10.30 -20.32 16.02
N ILE A 23 9.85 -20.39 14.75
CA ILE A 23 9.53 -21.67 14.10
C ILE A 23 10.78 -22.51 13.95
N TYR A 24 11.88 -21.91 13.48
CA TYR A 24 13.16 -22.59 13.31
C TYR A 24 13.70 -23.13 14.62
N ILE A 25 13.80 -22.30 15.67
CA ILE A 25 14.25 -22.66 17.01
C ILE A 25 13.42 -23.85 17.54
N SER A 26 12.11 -23.80 17.35
CA SER A 26 11.22 -24.85 17.81
C SER A 26 11.43 -26.16 17.05
N ASN A 27 11.84 -26.13 15.78
CA ASN A 27 12.08 -27.34 14.97
C ASN A 27 13.46 -27.97 15.18
N HIS A 28 14.45 -27.22 15.66
CA HIS A 28 15.86 -27.66 15.74
C HIS A 28 16.38 -27.85 17.16
N TYR A 29 15.50 -28.05 18.15
CA TYR A 29 15.86 -28.45 19.51
C TYR A 29 16.78 -27.50 20.29
N ILE A 30 16.76 -26.21 19.97
CA ILE A 30 17.29 -25.20 20.88
C ILE A 30 16.34 -25.15 22.06
N HIS A 31 16.85 -25.50 23.27
CA HIS A 31 15.98 -25.71 24.43
C HIS A 31 15.15 -24.41 24.70
N PRO A 32 13.82 -24.51 24.85
CA PRO A 32 12.96 -23.33 25.03
C PRO A 32 13.34 -22.43 26.21
N SER A 33 13.98 -22.99 27.24
CA SER A 33 14.49 -22.23 28.39
C SER A 33 15.68 -21.31 28.03
N GLU A 34 16.40 -21.59 26.96
CA GLU A 34 17.50 -20.76 26.46
C GLU A 34 16.98 -19.53 25.71
N VAL A 35 15.75 -19.59 25.25
CA VAL A 35 15.08 -18.50 24.46
C VAL A 35 13.97 -17.80 25.23
N GLY A 36 13.65 -18.25 26.44
CA GLY A 36 12.64 -17.63 27.32
C GLY A 36 11.18 -17.88 26.90
N TYR A 37 10.92 -18.81 25.96
CA TYR A 37 9.58 -19.14 25.49
C TYR A 37 9.28 -20.64 25.59
N ASN A 38 8.19 -21.01 26.24
CA ASN A 38 7.53 -22.30 26.06
C ASN A 38 6.58 -22.22 24.88
N ILE A 39 7.10 -22.38 23.66
CA ILE A 39 6.31 -22.28 22.42
C ILE A 39 5.84 -23.64 21.89
N ARG A 40 6.19 -24.75 22.54
CA ARG A 40 5.76 -26.10 22.14
C ARG A 40 4.95 -26.80 23.21
N ASN A 41 3.99 -27.64 22.77
CA ASN A 41 3.33 -28.61 23.60
C ASN A 41 4.18 -29.90 23.71
N LYS A 42 3.64 -30.91 24.44
CA LYS A 42 4.28 -32.22 24.61
C LYS A 42 4.43 -33.00 23.30
N ASP A 43 3.58 -32.67 22.30
CA ASP A 43 3.55 -33.35 20.99
C ASP A 43 4.44 -32.64 19.96
N GLY A 44 5.14 -31.60 20.38
CA GLY A 44 6.07 -30.85 19.54
C GLY A 44 5.46 -29.70 18.74
N ASP A 45 4.16 -29.45 18.85
CA ASP A 45 3.49 -28.33 18.15
C ASP A 45 3.80 -26.98 18.77
N ILE A 46 3.90 -25.97 17.95
CA ILE A 46 4.02 -24.57 18.38
C ILE A 46 2.69 -24.13 19.01
N ILE A 47 2.76 -23.60 20.23
CA ILE A 47 1.60 -23.03 20.93
C ILE A 47 1.77 -21.53 21.03
N LEU A 48 0.99 -20.78 20.26
CA LEU A 48 0.92 -19.32 20.36
C LEU A 48 -0.41 -18.90 20.99
N LYS A 49 -0.32 -17.98 21.94
CA LYS A 49 -1.48 -17.38 22.60
C LYS A 49 -1.64 -15.89 22.29
N LYS A 50 -0.61 -15.25 21.74
CA LYS A 50 -0.60 -13.80 21.50
C LYS A 50 -1.07 -13.47 20.10
N PHE A 51 -2.22 -12.84 19.99
CA PHE A 51 -2.75 -12.25 18.77
C PHE A 51 -2.22 -10.82 18.64
N SER A 52 -1.15 -10.65 17.89
CA SER A 52 -0.42 -9.38 17.79
C SER A 52 -0.55 -8.69 16.44
N ASN A 53 -1.19 -9.33 15.47
CA ASN A 53 -1.44 -8.75 14.16
C ASN A 53 -2.95 -8.72 13.84
N VAL A 54 -3.31 -8.05 12.77
CA VAL A 54 -4.68 -7.90 12.27
C VAL A 54 -4.71 -8.28 10.81
N LEU A 55 -5.67 -9.11 10.43
CA LEU A 55 -6.10 -9.26 9.05
C LEU A 55 -7.20 -8.23 8.81
N ASP A 56 -6.90 -7.20 8.08
CA ASP A 56 -7.87 -6.15 7.77
C ASP A 56 -9.04 -6.70 6.95
N TYR A 57 -10.19 -6.01 7.03
CA TYR A 57 -11.30 -6.32 6.17
C TYR A 57 -10.87 -6.18 4.70
N SER A 58 -11.02 -7.25 3.95
CA SER A 58 -10.56 -7.37 2.57
C SER A 58 -11.39 -8.40 1.82
N LEU A 59 -11.31 -8.42 0.49
CA LEU A 59 -11.99 -9.45 -0.30
C LEU A 59 -11.50 -10.87 0.05
N ASP A 60 -10.21 -11.01 0.38
CA ASP A 60 -9.67 -12.29 0.89
C ASP A 60 -10.31 -12.71 2.21
N SER A 61 -10.51 -11.78 3.14
CA SER A 61 -11.10 -12.11 4.45
C SER A 61 -12.57 -12.52 4.33
N ILE A 62 -13.33 -11.86 3.43
CA ILE A 62 -14.71 -12.24 3.10
C ILE A 62 -14.74 -13.65 2.52
N LYS A 63 -13.89 -13.90 1.51
CA LYS A 63 -13.86 -15.21 0.83
C LYS A 63 -13.35 -16.32 1.73
N LEU A 64 -12.37 -16.04 2.57
CA LEU A 64 -11.83 -17.01 3.52
C LEU A 64 -12.90 -17.51 4.50
N ARG A 65 -13.75 -16.61 4.99
CA ARG A 65 -14.91 -16.97 5.85
C ARG A 65 -15.88 -17.91 5.13
N GLU A 66 -16.27 -17.56 3.90
CA GLU A 66 -17.12 -18.42 3.07
C GLU A 66 -16.52 -19.82 2.83
N VAL A 67 -15.23 -19.86 2.47
CA VAL A 67 -14.52 -21.12 2.22
C VAL A 67 -14.45 -21.96 3.49
N TYR A 68 -14.17 -21.33 4.65
CA TYR A 68 -14.16 -22.01 5.93
C TYR A 68 -15.51 -22.67 6.24
N GLU A 69 -16.60 -21.92 6.12
CA GLU A 69 -17.94 -22.45 6.37
C GLU A 69 -18.30 -23.64 5.48
N LYS A 70 -17.85 -23.61 4.21
CA LYS A 70 -18.07 -24.70 3.27
C LYS A 70 -17.20 -25.94 3.57
N VAL A 71 -15.91 -25.74 3.87
CA VAL A 71 -14.93 -26.83 4.08
C VAL A 71 -15.18 -27.52 5.42
N TYR A 72 -15.35 -26.75 6.48
CA TYR A 72 -15.52 -27.28 7.83
C TYR A 72 -16.98 -27.56 8.20
N ARG A 73 -17.94 -27.06 7.39
CA ARG A 73 -19.38 -27.13 7.67
C ARG A 73 -19.74 -26.54 9.05
N ARG A 74 -19.02 -25.47 9.44
CA ARG A 74 -19.14 -24.76 10.72
C ARG A 74 -19.14 -23.26 10.48
N ARG A 75 -19.70 -22.49 11.44
CA ARG A 75 -19.73 -21.02 11.41
C ARG A 75 -18.79 -20.37 12.43
N ASP A 76 -17.89 -21.14 13.00
CA ASP A 76 -16.92 -20.72 14.00
C ASP A 76 -15.54 -20.35 13.38
N PHE A 77 -15.56 -19.68 12.22
CA PHE A 77 -14.37 -19.13 11.58
C PHE A 77 -13.58 -18.23 12.54
N SER A 78 -14.30 -17.47 13.35
CA SER A 78 -13.75 -16.53 14.32
C SER A 78 -14.50 -16.63 15.65
N PHE A 79 -13.87 -16.13 16.69
CA PHE A 79 -14.45 -16.05 18.03
C PHE A 79 -14.22 -14.66 18.60
N PHE A 80 -15.08 -14.26 19.53
CA PHE A 80 -15.02 -12.97 20.20
C PHE A 80 -14.48 -13.10 21.61
N THR A 81 -13.59 -12.16 21.99
CA THR A 81 -13.19 -11.95 23.39
C THR A 81 -13.35 -10.47 23.68
N GLY A 82 -14.37 -10.11 24.47
CA GLY A 82 -14.84 -8.75 24.59
C GLY A 82 -15.33 -8.22 23.22
N ASN A 83 -14.91 -7.03 22.85
CA ASN A 83 -15.32 -6.40 21.58
C ASN A 83 -14.37 -6.71 20.40
N LYS A 84 -13.46 -7.67 20.55
CA LYS A 84 -12.47 -7.99 19.50
C LYS A 84 -12.74 -9.37 18.92
N GLU A 85 -12.70 -9.45 17.60
CA GLU A 85 -12.82 -10.68 16.83
C GLU A 85 -11.44 -11.30 16.57
N TYR A 86 -11.33 -12.62 16.67
CA TYR A 86 -10.09 -13.37 16.53
C TYR A 86 -10.28 -14.59 15.63
N THR A 87 -9.26 -14.95 14.85
CA THR A 87 -9.24 -16.22 14.12
C THR A 87 -7.88 -16.89 14.21
N THR A 88 -7.88 -18.24 14.19
CA THR A 88 -6.68 -19.07 14.12
C THR A 88 -6.46 -19.66 12.72
N ARG A 89 -7.27 -19.28 11.71
CA ARG A 89 -7.22 -19.91 10.38
C ARG A 89 -6.19 -19.34 9.45
N ILE A 90 -5.56 -18.25 9.86
CA ILE A 90 -4.50 -17.58 9.12
C ILE A 90 -3.49 -17.00 10.12
N ILE A 91 -2.22 -17.08 9.78
CA ILE A 91 -1.10 -16.60 10.61
C ILE A 91 -0.24 -15.67 9.76
N ASN A 92 0.26 -14.59 10.36
CA ASN A 92 1.29 -13.75 9.78
C ASN A 92 2.67 -14.22 10.25
N VAL A 93 3.55 -14.56 9.32
CA VAL A 93 4.94 -14.88 9.60
C VAL A 93 5.82 -13.72 9.20
N THR A 94 6.74 -13.34 10.10
CA THR A 94 7.68 -12.23 9.89
C THR A 94 9.08 -12.78 9.67
N PHE A 95 9.71 -12.35 8.59
CA PHE A 95 11.11 -12.57 8.25
C PHE A 95 11.83 -11.24 8.37
N LYS A 96 12.65 -11.06 9.41
CA LYS A 96 13.38 -9.81 9.66
C LYS A 96 14.86 -9.97 9.36
N TYR A 97 15.47 -8.89 8.89
CA TYR A 97 16.89 -8.81 8.56
C TYR A 97 17.48 -7.52 9.16
N SER A 98 18.59 -7.60 9.89
CA SER A 98 19.37 -6.46 10.34
C SER A 98 20.87 -6.71 10.15
N VAL A 99 21.42 -6.03 9.19
CA VAL A 99 22.86 -6.12 8.90
C VAL A 99 23.70 -5.52 10.00
N LYS A 100 23.14 -4.53 10.71
CA LYS A 100 23.87 -3.82 11.77
C LYS A 100 24.20 -4.72 12.93
N GLU A 101 23.23 -5.47 13.45
CA GLU A 101 23.41 -6.40 14.56
C GLU A 101 24.36 -7.54 14.19
N TYR A 102 24.25 -8.07 12.96
CA TYR A 102 25.15 -9.08 12.43
C TYR A 102 26.61 -8.59 12.38
N ASN A 103 26.85 -7.36 11.92
CA ASN A 103 28.19 -6.79 11.87
C ASN A 103 28.76 -6.50 13.27
N GLU A 104 27.94 -6.15 14.25
CA GLU A 104 28.33 -5.96 15.64
C GLU A 104 28.69 -7.31 16.30
N VAL A 105 27.93 -8.34 16.05
CA VAL A 105 28.20 -9.70 16.51
C VAL A 105 29.50 -10.24 15.90
N ARG A 106 29.77 -10.01 14.62
CA ARG A 106 31.02 -10.40 13.97
C ARG A 106 32.28 -9.74 14.58
N LYS A 107 32.17 -8.60 15.23
CA LYS A 107 33.30 -7.94 15.90
C LYS A 107 33.70 -8.63 17.20
N ASN A 108 32.81 -9.37 17.81
CA ASN A 108 33.08 -10.11 19.05
C ASN A 108 33.68 -11.49 18.72
N ILE A 109 34.96 -11.48 18.32
CA ILE A 109 35.73 -12.71 18.06
C ILE A 109 36.47 -13.08 19.33
N TYR A 110 36.26 -14.29 19.79
CA TYR A 110 36.92 -14.84 20.95
C TYR A 110 37.83 -16.01 20.53
N VAL A 111 38.96 -16.13 21.19
CA VAL A 111 39.94 -17.20 20.91
C VAL A 111 40.26 -17.97 22.20
N LYS A 112 40.14 -19.27 22.20
CA LYS A 112 40.57 -20.14 23.27
C LYS A 112 41.15 -21.46 22.70
N ASN A 113 42.26 -21.91 23.25
CA ASN A 113 42.94 -23.13 22.82
C ASN A 113 43.24 -23.22 21.30
N GLY A 114 43.59 -22.08 20.69
CA GLY A 114 43.92 -22.06 19.29
C GLY A 114 42.73 -21.96 18.33
N TYR A 115 41.51 -21.89 18.81
CA TYR A 115 40.29 -21.78 18.01
C TYR A 115 39.65 -20.40 18.13
N ARG A 116 39.17 -19.85 17.00
CA ARG A 116 38.42 -18.61 16.93
C ARG A 116 36.92 -18.92 17.04
N PHE A 117 36.24 -18.26 17.96
CA PHE A 117 34.81 -18.40 18.20
C PHE A 117 34.11 -17.11 17.91
N TYR A 118 33.04 -17.18 17.15
CA TYR A 118 32.11 -16.06 16.94
C TYR A 118 30.92 -16.29 17.87
N GLU A 119 30.67 -15.33 18.76
CA GLU A 119 29.48 -15.34 19.57
C GLU A 119 28.32 -14.77 18.76
N ILE A 120 27.30 -15.56 18.57
CA ILE A 120 26.03 -15.13 18.03
C ILE A 120 25.00 -15.20 19.13
N ASN A 121 24.41 -14.07 19.49
CA ASN A 121 23.33 -14.06 20.45
C ASN A 121 22.05 -14.54 19.77
N LEU A 122 21.72 -15.83 19.95
CA LEU A 122 20.54 -16.46 19.39
C LEU A 122 19.23 -15.96 20.00
N VAL A 123 19.31 -15.21 21.10
CA VAL A 123 18.13 -14.66 21.80
C VAL A 123 17.73 -13.30 21.23
N ASP A 124 18.70 -12.54 20.76
CA ASP A 124 18.47 -11.24 20.17
C ASP A 124 18.15 -11.38 18.68
N ASN A 125 17.43 -10.42 18.14
CA ASN A 125 17.03 -10.39 16.73
C ASN A 125 18.26 -10.14 15.85
N VAL A 126 19.03 -11.20 15.57
CA VAL A 126 20.10 -11.13 14.60
C VAL A 126 19.46 -11.25 13.23
N ASP A 127 19.46 -10.17 12.50
CA ASP A 127 19.01 -10.14 11.11
C ASP A 127 20.19 -10.55 10.23
N VAL A 128 19.94 -11.44 9.30
CA VAL A 128 20.93 -12.01 8.40
C VAL A 128 20.49 -11.74 6.98
N ARG A 129 21.43 -11.40 6.11
CA ARG A 129 21.15 -11.28 4.69
C ARG A 129 20.82 -12.63 4.08
N ASP A 130 20.06 -12.63 3.02
CA ASP A 130 19.81 -13.83 2.21
C ASP A 130 21.14 -14.50 1.83
N GLY A 131 21.25 -15.81 2.09
CA GLY A 131 22.45 -16.59 1.83
C GLY A 131 23.52 -16.56 2.93
N GLU A 132 23.37 -15.74 3.96
CA GLU A 132 24.26 -15.78 5.11
C GLU A 132 23.77 -16.79 6.16
N LEU A 133 24.72 -17.51 6.74
CA LEU A 133 24.42 -18.47 7.79
C LEU A 133 24.55 -17.80 9.16
N ILE A 134 23.54 -17.98 10.01
CA ILE A 134 23.66 -17.75 11.43
C ILE A 134 24.38 -18.97 12.01
N ALA A 135 25.68 -18.93 12.06
CA ALA A 135 26.47 -20.02 12.57
C ALA A 135 27.56 -19.51 13.51
N ILE A 136 27.83 -20.27 14.55
CA ILE A 136 29.04 -20.10 15.34
C ILE A 136 30.11 -20.89 14.63
N CYS A 137 31.08 -20.17 14.06
CA CYS A 137 32.21 -20.78 13.39
C CYS A 137 33.35 -21.00 14.38
N CYS A 138 33.96 -22.15 14.35
CA CYS A 138 35.19 -22.45 15.07
C CYS A 138 36.31 -22.50 14.05
N GLU A 139 37.19 -21.49 14.06
CA GLU A 139 38.33 -21.41 13.17
C GLU A 139 39.62 -21.46 13.95
N SER A 140 40.72 -21.90 13.32
CA SER A 140 42.02 -21.93 13.97
C SER A 140 42.58 -20.52 14.19
N ALA A 141 42.95 -20.29 15.38
CA ALA A 141 43.95 -19.49 16.04
C ALA A 141 44.18 -18.00 15.80
N VAL A 142 43.73 -17.19 16.71
CA VAL A 142 44.47 -16.00 17.23
C VAL A 142 44.11 -15.87 18.72
N GLU A 143 45.04 -15.51 19.56
CA GLU A 143 44.90 -15.49 21.02
C GLU A 143 44.06 -14.27 21.49
N ALA A 144 42.92 -14.52 22.11
CA ALA A 144 42.19 -13.54 22.94
C ALA A 144 41.43 -14.26 24.05
N PRO A 145 41.28 -13.70 25.24
CA PRO A 145 40.59 -14.34 26.34
C PRO A 145 39.08 -14.42 26.10
N ILE A 146 38.50 -15.59 26.32
CA ILE A 146 37.08 -15.85 26.28
C ILE A 146 36.54 -16.14 27.65
N SER A 147 35.36 -15.62 28.00
CA SER A 147 34.70 -16.03 29.24
C SER A 147 34.17 -17.45 29.16
N ASP A 148 34.35 -18.21 30.23
CA ASP A 148 33.90 -19.61 30.30
C ASP A 148 32.37 -19.72 30.21
N SER A 149 31.63 -18.68 30.58
CA SER A 149 30.18 -18.61 30.44
C SER A 149 29.73 -18.61 28.97
N ILE A 150 30.46 -17.95 28.09
CA ILE A 150 30.18 -17.92 26.65
C ILE A 150 30.48 -19.27 26.04
N LEU A 151 31.65 -19.85 26.36
CA LEU A 151 32.02 -21.19 25.86
C LEU A 151 31.05 -22.26 26.32
N GLY A 152 30.64 -22.26 27.58
CA GLY A 152 29.70 -23.23 28.12
C GLY A 152 28.30 -23.16 27.51
N ARG A 153 27.91 -22.03 26.96
CA ARG A 153 26.63 -21.85 26.32
C ARG A 153 26.53 -22.53 24.95
N TYR A 154 27.59 -22.44 24.15
CA TYR A 154 27.59 -22.92 22.76
C TYR A 154 28.49 -24.11 22.50
N PHE A 155 29.41 -24.38 23.40
CA PHE A 155 30.38 -25.45 23.30
C PHE A 155 30.39 -26.30 24.57
N TYR A 156 30.89 -27.52 24.46
CA TYR A 156 31.20 -28.35 25.59
C TYR A 156 32.65 -28.81 25.51
N LEU A 157 33.30 -28.95 26.65
CA LEU A 157 34.66 -29.46 26.74
C LEU A 157 34.64 -30.99 26.69
N SER A 158 35.36 -31.58 25.74
CA SER A 158 35.53 -33.02 25.63
C SER A 158 36.99 -33.33 25.30
N ASN A 159 37.65 -34.09 26.16
CA ASN A 159 39.08 -34.48 26.02
C ASN A 159 40.02 -33.28 25.84
N GLY A 160 39.79 -32.20 26.56
CA GLY A 160 40.62 -30.98 26.47
C GLY A 160 40.31 -30.07 25.27
N GLU A 161 39.38 -30.44 24.40
CA GLU A 161 38.96 -29.66 23.24
C GLU A 161 37.53 -29.13 23.36
N TYR A 162 37.28 -27.91 22.92
CA TYR A 162 35.93 -27.36 22.82
C TYR A 162 35.24 -27.88 21.57
N ARG A 163 34.10 -28.53 21.72
CA ARG A 163 33.25 -29.01 20.63
C ARG A 163 31.95 -28.24 20.60
N ALA A 164 31.57 -27.79 19.41
CA ALA A 164 30.29 -27.10 19.21
C ALA A 164 29.11 -28.01 19.55
N LYS A 165 28.11 -27.51 20.26
CA LYS A 165 26.85 -28.23 20.48
C LYS A 165 26.19 -28.48 19.14
N ALA A 166 25.66 -29.67 18.90
CA ALA A 166 25.11 -30.08 17.61
C ALA A 166 24.01 -29.16 17.10
N SER A 167 23.21 -28.59 18.00
CA SER A 167 22.17 -27.61 17.71
C SER A 167 22.67 -26.32 17.04
N ILE A 168 23.94 -26.00 17.21
CA ILE A 168 24.54 -24.76 16.67
C ILE A 168 24.99 -24.95 15.22
N ARG A 169 25.38 -26.13 14.83
CA ARG A 169 25.82 -26.48 13.46
C ARG A 169 24.70 -26.47 12.43
N ALA A 170 23.46 -26.50 12.89
CA ALA A 170 22.27 -26.58 12.03
C ALA A 170 21.58 -25.23 11.80
N LEU A 171 22.21 -24.10 12.15
CA LEU A 171 21.64 -22.79 11.88
C LEU A 171 21.61 -22.53 10.37
N GLN A 172 20.43 -22.19 9.85
CA GLN A 172 20.20 -21.92 8.45
C GLN A 172 20.12 -20.44 8.19
N SER A 173 20.42 -20.02 6.96
CA SER A 173 20.16 -18.66 6.54
C SER A 173 18.66 -18.34 6.58
N VAL A 174 18.31 -17.07 6.68
CA VAL A 174 16.91 -16.65 6.60
C VAL A 174 16.30 -17.03 5.25
N ALA A 175 17.10 -17.04 4.17
CA ALA A 175 16.66 -17.48 2.86
C ALA A 175 16.28 -18.96 2.84
N ASP A 176 17.13 -19.84 3.42
CA ASP A 176 16.85 -21.27 3.48
C ASP A 176 15.63 -21.56 4.34
N LEU A 177 15.53 -20.91 5.50
CA LEU A 177 14.37 -21.05 6.37
C LEU A 177 13.08 -20.59 5.65
N ARG A 178 13.14 -19.46 4.95
CA ARG A 178 12.01 -18.98 4.15
C ARG A 178 11.62 -20.00 3.08
N ASN A 179 12.60 -20.58 2.38
CA ASN A 179 12.35 -21.57 1.34
C ASN A 179 11.71 -22.85 1.92
N ILE A 180 12.18 -23.32 3.07
CA ILE A 180 11.58 -24.46 3.77
C ILE A 180 10.13 -24.16 4.13
N LEU A 181 9.87 -23.04 4.82
CA LEU A 181 8.52 -22.68 5.24
C LEU A 181 7.58 -22.43 4.04
N TYR A 182 8.10 -21.93 2.92
CA TYR A 182 7.31 -21.72 1.71
C TYR A 182 6.91 -23.02 1.02
N ASN A 183 7.75 -24.06 1.11
CA ASN A 183 7.50 -25.34 0.45
C ASN A 183 6.76 -26.32 1.37
N GLU A 184 7.13 -26.37 2.64
CA GLU A 184 6.66 -27.40 3.59
C GLU A 184 5.61 -26.86 4.58
N GLY A 185 5.58 -25.54 4.80
CA GLY A 185 4.73 -24.96 5.84
C GLY A 185 5.24 -25.26 7.25
N PHE A 186 4.35 -25.19 8.24
CA PHE A 186 4.64 -25.49 9.64
C PHE A 186 3.37 -25.80 10.44
N TYR A 187 3.52 -26.49 11.54
CA TYR A 187 2.43 -26.76 12.49
C TYR A 187 2.39 -25.71 13.60
N CYS A 188 1.20 -25.22 13.93
CA CYS A 188 0.96 -24.33 15.05
C CYS A 188 -0.43 -24.59 15.64
N ASN A 189 -0.52 -24.79 16.96
CA ASN A 189 -1.77 -25.11 17.66
C ASN A 189 -2.53 -26.30 17.03
N GLY A 190 -1.81 -27.32 16.54
CA GLY A 190 -2.38 -28.52 15.91
C GLY A 190 -2.91 -28.32 14.48
N ILE A 191 -2.68 -27.16 13.87
CA ILE A 191 -3.08 -26.85 12.50
C ILE A 191 -1.81 -26.76 11.64
N HIS A 192 -1.82 -27.42 10.48
CA HIS A 192 -0.77 -27.24 9.47
C HIS A 192 -1.08 -25.98 8.66
N TYR A 193 -0.08 -25.08 8.57
CA TYR A 193 -0.16 -23.82 7.81
C TYR A 193 0.77 -23.87 6.62
N VAL A 194 0.24 -23.51 5.46
CA VAL A 194 0.99 -23.42 4.21
C VAL A 194 1.05 -21.96 3.74
N ARG A 195 2.07 -21.62 2.95
CA ARG A 195 2.23 -20.29 2.37
C ARG A 195 0.96 -19.90 1.61
N PHE A 196 0.49 -18.65 1.86
CA PHE A 196 -0.70 -18.14 1.21
C PHE A 196 -0.35 -16.99 0.27
N LYS A 197 -0.22 -15.79 0.79
CA LYS A 197 -0.01 -14.57 0.01
C LYS A 197 0.85 -13.55 0.76
N ARG A 198 1.50 -12.67 0.00
CA ARG A 198 2.10 -11.46 0.53
C ARG A 198 1.82 -10.29 -0.43
N SER A 199 1.40 -9.14 0.10
CA SER A 199 1.34 -7.91 -0.68
C SER A 199 2.75 -7.37 -0.94
N SER A 200 2.90 -6.48 -1.95
CA SER A 200 4.19 -5.81 -2.20
C SER A 200 4.71 -5.07 -0.96
N GLY A 201 3.82 -4.43 -0.18
CA GLY A 201 4.19 -3.80 1.09
C GLY A 201 4.63 -4.81 2.15
N SER A 202 3.93 -5.93 2.27
CA SER A 202 4.31 -7.02 3.19
C SER A 202 5.66 -7.64 2.81
N SER A 203 5.92 -7.80 1.52
CA SER A 203 7.20 -8.30 1.01
C SER A 203 8.37 -7.41 1.41
N ARG A 204 8.23 -6.07 1.29
CA ARG A 204 9.27 -5.10 1.66
C ARG A 204 9.65 -5.14 3.13
N VAL A 205 8.71 -5.50 4.02
CA VAL A 205 8.94 -5.61 5.46
C VAL A 205 9.09 -7.07 5.92
N GLY A 206 9.35 -7.99 5.00
CA GLY A 206 9.61 -9.39 5.29
C GLY A 206 8.43 -10.12 5.92
N LYS A 207 7.19 -9.86 5.51
CA LYS A 207 5.98 -10.52 6.04
C LYS A 207 5.31 -11.38 4.99
N CYS A 208 4.76 -12.55 5.41
CA CYS A 208 3.95 -13.41 4.57
C CYS A 208 2.80 -14.02 5.38
N LEU A 209 1.63 -14.13 4.77
CA LEU A 209 0.49 -14.81 5.34
C LEU A 209 0.57 -16.30 5.04
N PHE A 210 0.31 -17.11 6.07
CA PHE A 210 0.17 -18.56 6.00
C PHE A 210 -1.25 -18.94 6.40
N ILE A 211 -1.85 -19.89 5.69
CA ILE A 211 -3.25 -20.27 5.84
C ILE A 211 -3.34 -21.74 6.27
N ASP A 212 -4.40 -22.09 7.01
CA ASP A 212 -4.79 -23.47 7.26
C ASP A 212 -4.82 -24.27 5.95
N GLU A 213 -4.03 -25.33 5.85
CA GLU A 213 -3.85 -26.13 4.64
C GLU A 213 -5.15 -26.60 4.01
N LYS A 214 -6.15 -26.95 4.84
CA LYS A 214 -7.47 -27.42 4.33
C LYS A 214 -8.23 -26.36 3.56
N LEU A 215 -7.96 -25.07 3.81
CA LEU A 215 -8.61 -23.95 3.14
C LEU A 215 -7.85 -23.54 1.86
N TYR A 216 -6.56 -23.89 1.79
CA TYR A 216 -5.66 -23.42 0.75
C TYR A 216 -6.11 -23.77 -0.68
N PRO A 217 -6.54 -25.01 -1.02
CA PRO A 217 -6.93 -25.35 -2.40
C PRO A 217 -8.06 -24.49 -2.93
N ALA A 218 -9.10 -24.23 -2.13
CA ALA A 218 -10.23 -23.40 -2.52
C ALA A 218 -9.84 -21.91 -2.65
N MET A 219 -9.04 -21.41 -1.70
CA MET A 219 -8.55 -20.03 -1.74
C MET A 219 -7.56 -19.80 -2.89
N LYS A 220 -6.70 -20.75 -3.20
CA LYS A 220 -5.82 -20.73 -4.38
C LYS A 220 -6.62 -20.65 -5.66
N LYS A 221 -7.58 -21.59 -5.86
CA LYS A 221 -8.46 -21.61 -7.04
C LYS A 221 -9.18 -20.28 -7.25
N TRP A 222 -9.72 -19.71 -6.18
CA TRP A 222 -10.38 -18.41 -6.22
C TRP A 222 -9.41 -17.29 -6.58
N SER A 223 -8.26 -17.22 -5.90
CA SER A 223 -7.26 -16.15 -6.09
C SER A 223 -6.70 -16.11 -7.50
N PHE A 224 -6.50 -17.27 -8.12
CA PHE A 224 -6.00 -17.39 -9.50
C PHE A 224 -7.06 -17.05 -10.56
N CYS A 225 -8.30 -16.82 -10.18
CA CYS A 225 -9.36 -16.42 -11.12
C CYS A 225 -9.47 -17.35 -12.35
N GLY A 226 -9.28 -18.66 -12.13
CA GLY A 226 -9.32 -19.65 -13.21
C GLY A 226 -8.09 -19.68 -14.14
N LEU A 227 -7.02 -18.95 -13.83
CA LEU A 227 -5.76 -19.10 -14.54
C LEU A 227 -5.24 -20.52 -14.43
N ASN A 228 -4.88 -21.10 -15.58
CA ASN A 228 -4.21 -22.40 -15.66
C ASN A 228 -2.78 -22.18 -16.14
N ILE A 229 -1.84 -22.17 -15.21
CA ILE A 229 -0.41 -22.04 -15.48
C ILE A 229 0.13 -23.44 -15.69
N ARG A 230 0.71 -23.70 -16.87
CA ARG A 230 1.24 -25.00 -17.26
C ARG A 230 2.69 -25.14 -16.79
N GLU A 231 3.10 -26.35 -16.53
CA GLU A 231 4.50 -26.68 -16.28
C GLU A 231 5.35 -26.31 -17.49
N GLY A 232 6.51 -25.68 -17.26
CA GLY A 232 7.40 -25.18 -18.32
C GLY A 232 6.97 -23.86 -18.97
N GLN A 233 5.83 -23.27 -18.57
CA GLN A 233 5.43 -21.96 -19.06
C GLN A 233 6.27 -20.86 -18.37
N GLU A 234 6.93 -20.04 -19.18
CA GLU A 234 7.61 -18.83 -18.70
C GLU A 234 6.58 -17.76 -18.31
N ILE A 235 6.65 -17.30 -17.06
CA ILE A 235 5.78 -16.25 -16.53
C ILE A 235 6.54 -15.31 -15.59
N ASP A 236 6.08 -14.06 -15.49
CA ASP A 236 6.53 -13.12 -14.48
C ASP A 236 5.91 -13.46 -13.12
N LEU A 237 6.65 -14.24 -12.30
CA LEU A 237 6.21 -14.68 -10.97
C LEU A 237 6.01 -13.51 -10.01
N ALA A 238 6.82 -12.45 -10.10
CA ALA A 238 6.71 -11.29 -9.23
C ALA A 238 5.41 -10.52 -9.52
N ALA A 239 5.08 -10.33 -10.80
CA ALA A 239 3.82 -9.74 -11.21
C ALA A 239 2.63 -10.61 -10.81
N LEU A 240 2.70 -11.93 -11.01
CA LEU A 240 1.65 -12.85 -10.60
C LEU A 240 1.38 -12.76 -9.09
N GLU A 241 2.41 -12.82 -8.26
CA GLU A 241 2.29 -12.71 -6.80
C GLU A 241 1.68 -11.35 -6.38
N ALA A 242 2.13 -10.26 -7.00
CA ALA A 242 1.58 -8.93 -6.75
C ALA A 242 0.08 -8.85 -7.11
N TYR A 243 -0.33 -9.45 -8.22
CA TYR A 243 -1.71 -9.33 -8.71
C TYR A 243 -2.70 -10.25 -8.02
N ILE A 244 -2.31 -11.47 -7.65
CA ILE A 244 -3.16 -12.32 -6.79
C ILE A 244 -3.33 -11.73 -5.38
N SER A 245 -2.45 -10.84 -4.98
CA SER A 245 -2.48 -10.17 -3.68
C SER A 245 -3.28 -8.86 -3.67
N LEU A 246 -3.86 -8.42 -4.80
CA LEU A 246 -4.70 -7.21 -4.87
C LEU A 246 -5.92 -7.30 -3.94
N THR A 247 -6.46 -8.48 -3.77
CA THR A 247 -7.60 -8.78 -2.90
C THR A 247 -7.29 -8.75 -1.40
N LEU A 248 -5.99 -8.69 -1.02
CA LEU A 248 -5.55 -8.44 0.36
C LEU A 248 -5.62 -6.96 0.78
N SER A 249 -5.86 -6.06 -0.17
CA SER A 249 -5.99 -4.63 0.18
C SER A 249 -7.10 -4.42 1.19
N SER A 250 -6.83 -3.61 2.22
CA SER A 250 -7.86 -3.16 3.15
C SER A 250 -8.93 -2.39 2.39
N ILE A 251 -10.19 -2.72 2.63
CA ILE A 251 -11.34 -2.07 2.01
C ILE A 251 -12.20 -1.41 3.08
N ILE A 252 -12.75 -0.25 2.72
CA ILE A 252 -13.70 0.48 3.57
C ILE A 252 -15.11 -0.01 3.34
N ASP A 253 -15.38 -0.51 2.12
CA ASP A 253 -16.69 -0.97 1.70
C ASP A 253 -16.62 -1.84 0.45
N THR A 254 -17.77 -2.31 -0.04
CA THR A 254 -17.89 -3.07 -1.29
C THR A 254 -18.95 -2.47 -2.21
N VAL A 255 -18.75 -2.60 -3.51
CA VAL A 255 -19.73 -2.27 -4.55
C VAL A 255 -19.95 -3.47 -5.46
N GLU A 256 -21.20 -3.71 -5.83
CA GLU A 256 -21.56 -4.79 -6.76
C GLU A 256 -21.63 -4.27 -8.19
N ILE A 257 -20.78 -4.82 -9.06
CA ILE A 257 -20.72 -4.52 -10.49
C ILE A 257 -20.83 -5.84 -11.26
N SER A 258 -21.90 -6.00 -12.02
CA SER A 258 -22.04 -7.18 -12.87
C SER A 258 -20.93 -7.22 -13.94
N PRO A 259 -20.25 -8.36 -14.16
CA PRO A 259 -19.27 -8.48 -15.24
C PRO A 259 -19.83 -8.09 -16.62
N SER A 260 -21.12 -8.37 -16.85
CA SER A 260 -21.82 -7.96 -18.08
C SER A 260 -22.08 -6.45 -18.20
N SER A 261 -21.90 -5.69 -17.12
CA SER A 261 -22.05 -4.22 -17.13
C SER A 261 -20.74 -3.48 -17.41
N ILE A 262 -19.68 -4.23 -17.74
CA ILE A 262 -18.35 -3.68 -18.00
C ILE A 262 -18.16 -3.53 -19.51
N LEU A 263 -17.79 -2.32 -19.94
CA LEU A 263 -17.27 -2.05 -21.28
C LEU A 263 -15.75 -1.92 -21.18
N VAL A 264 -15.02 -2.73 -21.92
CA VAL A 264 -13.56 -2.67 -22.02
C VAL A 264 -13.20 -2.06 -23.36
N ILE A 265 -12.66 -0.86 -23.33
CA ILE A 265 -12.18 -0.13 -24.51
C ILE A 265 -10.67 -0.32 -24.63
N ASP A 266 -10.10 -0.12 -25.81
CA ASP A 266 -8.66 -0.23 -26.01
C ASP A 266 -7.90 0.89 -25.30
N ASP A 267 -6.66 0.61 -24.88
CA ASP A 267 -5.75 1.65 -24.39
C ASP A 267 -5.38 2.59 -25.55
N ALA A 268 -5.49 3.88 -25.32
CA ALA A 268 -5.08 4.91 -26.28
C ALA A 268 -3.74 5.51 -25.90
N GLN A 269 -2.95 5.90 -26.88
CA GLN A 269 -1.60 6.41 -26.69
C GLN A 269 -1.38 7.71 -27.46
N SER A 270 -0.61 8.62 -26.87
CA SER A 270 -0.05 9.78 -27.56
C SER A 270 1.44 9.55 -27.80
N VAL A 271 1.85 9.60 -29.07
CA VAL A 271 3.25 9.40 -29.46
C VAL A 271 3.75 10.66 -30.17
N PHE A 272 4.79 11.27 -29.63
CA PHE A 272 5.35 12.51 -30.16
C PHE A 272 6.86 12.58 -29.93
N LYS A 273 7.55 13.55 -30.56
CA LYS A 273 8.98 13.79 -30.36
C LYS A 273 9.17 15.04 -29.51
N ASP A 274 10.07 14.96 -28.54
CA ASP A 274 10.41 16.09 -27.69
C ASP A 274 11.91 16.14 -27.42
N LYS A 275 12.43 17.33 -27.11
CA LYS A 275 13.82 17.56 -26.75
C LYS A 275 13.96 17.45 -25.24
N VAL A 276 14.68 16.43 -24.80
CA VAL A 276 14.91 16.13 -23.38
C VAL A 276 16.41 16.12 -23.07
N ILE A 277 16.76 16.19 -21.80
CA ILE A 277 18.10 15.87 -21.32
C ILE A 277 18.14 14.36 -21.05
N ALA A 278 18.77 13.61 -21.94
CA ALA A 278 18.93 12.16 -21.78
C ALA A 278 20.24 11.84 -21.07
N VAL A 279 20.23 10.83 -20.21
CA VAL A 279 21.44 10.28 -19.59
C VAL A 279 21.76 8.97 -20.28
N ARG A 280 23.01 8.84 -20.77
CA ARG A 280 23.52 7.64 -21.45
C ARG A 280 24.86 7.25 -20.89
N GLU A 281 25.23 6.00 -21.05
CA GLU A 281 26.59 5.56 -20.84
C GLU A 281 27.46 5.88 -22.08
N ASP A 282 28.64 6.47 -21.86
CA ASP A 282 29.65 6.66 -22.89
C ASP A 282 30.45 5.36 -23.11
N GLU A 283 31.42 5.40 -24.05
CA GLU A 283 32.28 4.25 -24.37
C GLU A 283 33.14 3.77 -23.18
N ASN A 284 33.25 4.58 -22.12
CA ASN A 284 34.00 4.29 -20.90
C ASN A 284 33.09 3.90 -19.72
N ASN A 285 31.82 3.65 -19.97
CA ASN A 285 30.76 3.39 -18.95
C ASN A 285 30.53 4.56 -17.97
N ASN A 286 30.86 5.80 -18.36
CA ASN A 286 30.51 6.97 -17.58
C ASN A 286 29.11 7.45 -17.99
N LEU A 287 28.32 7.91 -16.99
CA LEU A 287 27.05 8.54 -17.26
C LEU A 287 27.24 9.97 -17.74
N VAL A 288 26.84 10.25 -18.98
CA VAL A 288 26.86 11.58 -19.59
C VAL A 288 25.44 12.05 -19.86
N ALA A 289 25.15 13.31 -19.56
CA ALA A 289 23.87 13.93 -19.81
C ALA A 289 23.97 14.94 -20.96
N GLY A 290 23.02 14.90 -21.88
CA GLY A 290 22.99 15.81 -23.02
C GLY A 290 21.61 15.94 -23.64
N PRO A 291 21.40 17.02 -24.44
CA PRO A 291 20.10 17.24 -25.10
C PRO A 291 19.93 16.26 -26.26
N GLU A 292 18.84 15.52 -26.28
CA GLU A 292 18.45 14.62 -27.35
C GLU A 292 16.98 14.80 -27.73
N ILE A 293 16.66 14.49 -29.00
CA ILE A 293 15.26 14.36 -29.45
C ILE A 293 14.87 12.90 -29.28
N VAL A 294 13.94 12.64 -28.37
CA VAL A 294 13.44 11.28 -28.10
C VAL A 294 11.97 11.16 -28.49
N THR A 295 11.55 9.95 -28.80
CA THR A 295 10.14 9.64 -28.97
C THR A 295 9.54 9.37 -27.60
N ILE A 296 8.56 10.18 -27.22
CA ILE A 296 7.80 10.06 -25.98
C ILE A 296 6.49 9.35 -26.30
N LYS A 297 6.07 8.48 -25.39
CA LYS A 297 4.86 7.70 -25.48
C LYS A 297 4.10 7.81 -24.16
N ASN A 298 2.92 8.41 -24.21
CA ASN A 298 2.00 8.50 -23.08
C ASN A 298 0.86 7.49 -23.22
N GLU A 299 0.55 6.78 -22.15
CA GLU A 299 -0.69 6.02 -22.03
C GLU A 299 -1.78 6.95 -21.51
N LEU A 300 -2.84 7.17 -22.30
CA LEU A 300 -3.84 8.21 -21.98
C LEU A 300 -4.74 7.82 -20.81
N PHE A 301 -5.07 6.52 -20.67
CA PHE A 301 -6.07 6.04 -19.72
C PHE A 301 -5.52 4.97 -18.75
N ASP A 302 -4.21 4.96 -18.47
CA ASP A 302 -3.58 3.94 -17.63
C ASP A 302 -4.14 3.91 -16.21
N GLY A 303 -4.72 2.78 -15.85
CA GLY A 303 -5.25 2.52 -14.51
C GLY A 303 -6.46 3.35 -14.11
N GLN A 304 -7.10 4.07 -15.05
CA GLN A 304 -8.36 4.78 -14.82
C GLN A 304 -9.55 4.03 -15.41
N SER A 305 -10.72 4.25 -14.83
CA SER A 305 -12.00 3.77 -15.31
C SER A 305 -13.06 4.84 -15.06
N LEU A 306 -14.13 4.83 -15.85
CA LEU A 306 -15.30 5.68 -15.62
C LEU A 306 -16.41 4.80 -15.05
N MET A 307 -16.96 5.18 -13.91
CA MET A 307 -18.00 4.43 -13.22
C MET A 307 -19.27 5.27 -13.10
N ASP A 308 -20.37 4.67 -13.52
CA ASP A 308 -21.69 5.34 -13.54
C ASP A 308 -22.10 5.79 -12.14
N VAL A 309 -22.60 7.02 -12.04
CA VAL A 309 -23.00 7.66 -10.78
C VAL A 309 -23.97 6.79 -9.96
N SER A 310 -24.78 5.97 -10.61
CA SER A 310 -25.74 5.07 -9.93
C SER A 310 -25.07 3.99 -9.07
N LEU A 311 -23.77 3.72 -9.27
CA LEU A 311 -23.02 2.76 -8.47
C LEU A 311 -22.33 3.39 -7.25
N PHE A 312 -22.27 4.72 -7.17
CA PHE A 312 -21.61 5.38 -6.05
C PHE A 312 -22.43 5.32 -4.75
N GLY A 313 -23.76 5.24 -4.81
CA GLY A 313 -24.62 5.13 -3.63
C GLY A 313 -24.37 6.23 -2.60
N GLU A 314 -24.01 5.87 -1.38
CA GLU A 314 -23.66 6.81 -0.31
C GLU A 314 -22.34 7.58 -0.57
N TYR A 315 -21.53 7.15 -1.52
CA TYR A 315 -20.31 7.82 -1.97
C TYR A 315 -20.54 8.80 -3.13
N ALA A 316 -21.77 9.14 -3.47
CA ALA A 316 -22.10 10.02 -4.61
C ALA A 316 -21.48 11.43 -4.51
N CYS A 317 -21.12 11.86 -3.30
CA CYS A 317 -20.43 13.13 -3.05
C CYS A 317 -18.93 13.11 -3.37
N TYR A 318 -18.37 11.94 -3.72
CA TYR A 318 -16.96 11.80 -4.09
C TYR A 318 -16.80 11.67 -5.59
N GLY A 319 -15.68 12.20 -6.09
CA GLY A 319 -15.33 12.17 -7.52
C GLY A 319 -14.68 10.86 -7.95
N MET A 320 -14.14 10.06 -7.00
CA MET A 320 -13.53 8.77 -7.35
C MET A 320 -13.60 7.73 -6.24
N LEU A 321 -13.61 6.46 -6.65
CA LEU A 321 -13.41 5.29 -5.79
C LEU A 321 -12.26 4.43 -6.31
N LEU A 322 -11.33 4.08 -5.42
CA LEU A 322 -10.25 3.16 -5.77
C LEU A 322 -10.72 1.73 -5.58
N LEU A 323 -10.94 1.02 -6.68
CA LEU A 323 -11.49 -0.33 -6.66
C LEU A 323 -10.41 -1.42 -6.78
N ARG A 324 -10.67 -2.54 -6.12
CA ARG A 324 -9.91 -3.80 -6.22
C ARG A 324 -10.84 -4.98 -6.44
N ASN A 325 -10.39 -5.90 -7.27
CA ASN A 325 -10.96 -7.23 -7.39
C ASN A 325 -9.83 -8.19 -7.82
N ARG A 326 -10.14 -9.45 -8.12
CA ARG A 326 -9.16 -10.42 -8.63
C ARG A 326 -8.58 -9.94 -9.95
N PHE A 327 -7.27 -9.67 -9.97
CA PHE A 327 -6.56 -9.10 -11.11
C PHE A 327 -7.11 -7.78 -11.64
N PHE A 328 -7.88 -7.06 -10.84
CA PHE A 328 -8.38 -5.73 -11.20
C PHE A 328 -7.90 -4.67 -10.21
N LYS A 329 -7.37 -3.60 -10.77
CA LYS A 329 -6.88 -2.45 -10.01
C LYS A 329 -7.13 -1.20 -10.82
N SER A 330 -8.09 -0.39 -10.39
CA SER A 330 -8.43 0.85 -11.08
C SER A 330 -8.84 1.96 -10.12
N CYS A 331 -8.60 3.19 -10.55
CA CYS A 331 -9.20 4.39 -10.02
C CYS A 331 -10.46 4.68 -10.84
N CYS A 332 -11.63 4.54 -10.22
CA CYS A 332 -12.92 4.65 -10.90
C CYS A 332 -13.55 6.01 -10.61
N PHE A 333 -13.72 6.82 -11.65
CA PHE A 333 -14.19 8.20 -11.55
C PHE A 333 -15.68 8.31 -11.76
N ASN A 334 -16.32 9.20 -11.00
CA ASN A 334 -17.75 9.39 -10.94
C ASN A 334 -18.27 10.09 -12.22
N CYS A 335 -18.99 9.35 -13.03
CA CYS A 335 -19.38 9.75 -14.37
C CYS A 335 -20.86 9.49 -14.66
N ASN A 336 -21.53 10.42 -15.33
CA ASN A 336 -22.89 10.23 -15.85
C ASN A 336 -22.86 9.52 -17.22
N ILE A 337 -22.46 8.25 -17.25
CA ILE A 337 -22.25 7.46 -18.48
C ILE A 337 -23.52 7.41 -19.33
N GLN A 338 -24.67 7.17 -18.71
CA GLN A 338 -25.93 7.02 -19.42
C GLN A 338 -26.38 8.34 -20.07
N LYS A 339 -26.15 9.47 -19.39
CA LYS A 339 -26.41 10.79 -19.92
C LYS A 339 -25.53 11.10 -21.13
N PHE A 340 -24.23 10.78 -21.05
CA PHE A 340 -23.32 10.94 -22.18
C PHE A 340 -23.77 10.14 -23.40
N PHE A 341 -24.22 8.90 -23.22
CA PHE A 341 -24.72 8.07 -24.31
C PHE A 341 -26.00 8.66 -24.90
N GLU A 342 -26.94 9.12 -24.09
CA GLU A 342 -28.18 9.77 -24.54
C GLU A 342 -27.90 11.03 -25.36
N ASP A 343 -27.08 11.95 -24.84
CA ASP A 343 -26.74 13.23 -25.50
C ASP A 343 -25.99 13.00 -26.84
N ASN A 344 -25.26 11.90 -26.97
CA ASN A 344 -24.55 11.51 -28.19
C ASN A 344 -25.35 10.60 -29.15
N GLY A 345 -26.62 10.28 -28.84
CA GLY A 345 -27.50 9.47 -29.66
C GLY A 345 -27.10 7.99 -29.70
N ILE A 346 -26.42 7.49 -28.66
CA ILE A 346 -26.01 6.09 -28.55
C ILE A 346 -27.17 5.28 -27.99
N THR A 347 -27.75 4.44 -28.81
CA THR A 347 -28.96 3.64 -28.48
C THR A 347 -28.73 2.15 -28.54
N ASP A 348 -27.68 1.71 -29.24
CA ASP A 348 -27.34 0.31 -29.44
C ASP A 348 -25.88 -0.01 -29.10
N ILE A 349 -25.64 -1.21 -28.57
CA ILE A 349 -24.31 -1.69 -28.16
C ILE A 349 -23.32 -1.71 -29.32
N SER A 350 -23.79 -1.96 -30.56
CA SER A 350 -22.93 -1.95 -31.74
C SER A 350 -22.30 -0.61 -32.07
N GLN A 351 -22.78 0.49 -31.45
CA GLN A 351 -22.21 1.84 -31.57
C GLN A 351 -21.05 2.08 -30.61
N LEU A 352 -20.79 1.14 -29.69
CA LEU A 352 -19.68 1.24 -28.74
C LEU A 352 -18.37 0.75 -29.36
N ASN A 353 -17.29 1.44 -29.03
CA ASN A 353 -15.94 1.03 -29.39
C ASN A 353 -15.30 0.27 -28.21
N GLY A 354 -15.35 -1.07 -28.29
CA GLY A 354 -14.79 -1.92 -27.24
C GLY A 354 -15.52 -3.26 -27.13
N TYR A 355 -15.22 -4.00 -26.07
CA TYR A 355 -15.83 -5.30 -25.79
C TYR A 355 -16.72 -5.22 -24.54
N THR A 356 -17.94 -5.72 -24.65
CA THR A 356 -18.86 -5.88 -23.52
C THR A 356 -19.73 -7.12 -23.71
N GLU A 357 -20.27 -7.66 -22.63
CA GLU A 357 -21.30 -8.72 -22.62
C GLU A 357 -22.68 -8.15 -22.25
N ALA A 358 -22.82 -6.83 -22.19
CA ALA A 358 -24.09 -6.16 -21.97
C ALA A 358 -25.10 -6.46 -23.07
N LYS A 359 -26.37 -6.49 -22.71
CA LYS A 359 -27.47 -6.69 -23.68
C LYS A 359 -28.10 -5.36 -24.08
N SER A 360 -27.89 -4.32 -23.33
CA SER A 360 -28.44 -2.99 -23.57
C SER A 360 -27.42 -1.91 -23.14
N ILE A 361 -27.45 -0.77 -23.81
CA ILE A 361 -26.68 0.42 -23.43
C ILE A 361 -26.90 0.80 -21.95
N LYS A 362 -28.12 0.64 -21.47
CA LYS A 362 -28.51 0.94 -20.07
C LYS A 362 -27.83 0.04 -19.04
N ASP A 363 -27.31 -1.12 -19.48
CA ASP A 363 -26.60 -2.04 -18.60
C ASP A 363 -25.15 -1.61 -18.37
N ILE A 364 -24.57 -0.76 -19.22
CA ILE A 364 -23.18 -0.29 -19.08
C ILE A 364 -23.04 0.61 -17.86
N LYS A 365 -22.21 0.17 -16.90
CA LYS A 365 -21.98 0.84 -15.62
C LYS A 365 -20.52 1.13 -15.31
N LEU A 366 -19.60 0.48 -16.03
CA LEU A 366 -18.16 0.66 -15.88
C LEU A 366 -17.49 0.64 -17.24
N ILE A 367 -16.78 1.71 -17.59
CA ILE A 367 -15.90 1.78 -18.76
C ILE A 367 -14.47 1.66 -18.26
N THR A 368 -13.69 0.72 -18.75
CA THR A 368 -12.32 0.45 -18.31
C THR A 368 -11.42 0.07 -19.48
N THR A 369 -10.10 0.01 -19.22
CA THR A 369 -9.11 -0.37 -20.24
C THR A 369 -8.34 -1.62 -19.83
N PRO A 370 -7.63 -2.29 -20.75
CA PRO A 370 -6.75 -3.42 -20.47
C PRO A 370 -5.73 -3.14 -19.38
N SER A 371 -5.24 -1.91 -19.27
CA SER A 371 -4.27 -1.51 -18.24
C SER A 371 -4.78 -1.71 -16.80
N SER A 372 -6.10 -1.62 -16.57
CA SER A 372 -6.72 -1.91 -15.27
C SER A 372 -6.90 -3.40 -15.00
N ILE A 373 -6.92 -4.25 -16.04
CA ILE A 373 -7.19 -5.69 -15.97
C ILE A 373 -5.87 -6.47 -16.01
N LYS A 374 -5.24 -6.65 -14.86
CA LYS A 374 -3.93 -7.30 -14.74
C LYS A 374 -3.91 -8.79 -15.13
N TYR A 375 -5.10 -9.39 -15.28
CA TYR A 375 -5.28 -10.75 -15.79
C TYR A 375 -4.74 -10.93 -17.20
N LEU A 376 -4.79 -9.88 -18.03
CA LEU A 376 -4.38 -9.92 -19.44
C LEU A 376 -2.89 -10.19 -19.67
N LYS A 377 -2.06 -10.06 -18.63
CA LYS A 377 -0.67 -10.54 -18.67
C LYS A 377 -0.54 -12.07 -18.74
N PHE A 378 -1.57 -12.80 -18.33
CA PHE A 378 -1.52 -14.25 -18.16
C PHE A 378 -2.65 -14.99 -18.88
N GLY A 379 -3.73 -14.32 -19.25
CA GLY A 379 -4.93 -14.92 -19.83
C GLY A 379 -5.71 -13.97 -20.74
N LYS A 380 -6.90 -14.37 -21.13
CA LYS A 380 -7.76 -13.64 -22.08
C LYS A 380 -8.87 -12.88 -21.35
N LEU A 381 -9.34 -11.77 -21.94
CA LEU A 381 -10.40 -10.92 -21.40
C LEU A 381 -11.69 -11.71 -21.11
N LYS A 382 -12.15 -12.53 -22.05
CA LYS A 382 -13.36 -13.35 -21.86
C LYS A 382 -13.27 -14.29 -20.66
N ASP A 383 -12.11 -14.91 -20.46
CA ASP A 383 -11.89 -15.81 -19.33
C ASP A 383 -11.99 -15.06 -18.00
N TRP A 384 -11.46 -13.83 -17.96
CA TRP A 384 -11.53 -12.97 -16.77
C TRP A 384 -12.98 -12.55 -16.48
N LEU A 385 -13.72 -12.04 -17.47
CA LEU A 385 -15.12 -11.63 -17.32
C LEU A 385 -16.02 -12.77 -16.81
N HIS A 386 -15.81 -14.00 -17.30
CA HIS A 386 -16.56 -15.16 -16.84
C HIS A 386 -16.18 -15.68 -15.45
N LYS A 387 -15.05 -15.25 -14.89
CA LYS A 387 -14.52 -15.77 -13.62
C LYS A 387 -14.50 -14.75 -12.50
N ILE A 388 -14.57 -13.46 -12.81
CA ILE A 388 -14.55 -12.40 -11.80
C ILE A 388 -15.83 -12.43 -10.97
N ASP A 389 -15.69 -12.17 -9.66
CA ASP A 389 -16.85 -11.97 -8.80
C ASP A 389 -17.45 -10.58 -9.02
N PRO A 390 -18.78 -10.41 -8.88
CA PRO A 390 -19.42 -9.11 -9.05
C PRO A 390 -19.10 -8.13 -7.90
N ILE A 391 -18.51 -8.61 -6.81
CA ILE A 391 -18.20 -7.77 -5.63
C ILE A 391 -16.80 -7.19 -5.76
N PHE A 392 -16.73 -5.87 -5.89
CA PHE A 392 -15.50 -5.09 -5.89
C PHE A 392 -15.30 -4.43 -4.52
N GLY A 393 -14.06 -4.43 -4.04
CA GLY A 393 -13.69 -3.76 -2.79
C GLY A 393 -13.34 -2.29 -3.04
N ILE A 394 -13.96 -1.40 -2.29
CA ILE A 394 -13.63 0.02 -2.25
C ILE A 394 -12.50 0.19 -1.25
N VAL A 395 -11.30 0.55 -1.73
CA VAL A 395 -10.11 0.73 -0.87
C VAL A 395 -10.12 2.10 -0.23
N LYS A 396 -10.44 3.12 -1.00
CA LYS A 396 -10.52 4.52 -0.57
C LYS A 396 -11.26 5.37 -1.60
N HIS A 397 -11.66 6.54 -1.19
CA HIS A 397 -12.05 7.68 -2.01
C HIS A 397 -10.99 8.78 -1.90
N GLU A 398 -11.12 9.88 -2.62
CA GLU A 398 -10.30 11.06 -2.43
C GLU A 398 -10.53 11.66 -1.03
N LYS A 399 -9.53 12.34 -0.50
CA LYS A 399 -9.59 12.96 0.82
C LYS A 399 -9.57 14.47 0.68
N LYS A 400 -10.51 15.12 1.35
CA LYS A 400 -10.52 16.57 1.46
C LYS A 400 -9.29 17.08 2.21
N THR A 401 -8.75 18.18 1.72
CA THR A 401 -7.74 18.94 2.43
C THR A 401 -8.39 19.67 3.60
N HIS A 402 -7.78 19.61 4.78
CA HIS A 402 -8.42 20.05 6.04
C HIS A 402 -7.95 21.40 6.54
N PHE A 403 -6.68 21.75 6.30
CA PHE A 403 -6.10 22.94 6.88
C PHE A 403 -6.66 24.22 6.25
N PHE A 404 -7.02 25.18 7.09
CA PHE A 404 -7.52 26.48 6.68
C PHE A 404 -8.68 26.38 5.68
N ASP A 405 -9.72 25.65 6.05
CA ASP A 405 -10.91 25.41 5.23
C ASP A 405 -10.58 24.82 3.84
N GLY A 406 -9.58 23.94 3.81
CA GLY A 406 -9.16 23.27 2.59
C GLY A 406 -8.21 24.05 1.70
N LYS A 407 -7.64 25.16 2.16
CA LYS A 407 -6.77 26.02 1.35
C LYS A 407 -5.29 25.68 1.44
N MET A 408 -4.83 25.02 2.51
CA MET A 408 -3.41 24.78 2.73
C MET A 408 -3.15 23.30 3.02
N VAL A 409 -1.95 22.84 2.63
CA VAL A 409 -1.46 21.48 2.90
C VAL A 409 -0.01 21.52 3.39
N HIS A 410 0.41 20.49 4.10
CA HIS A 410 1.83 20.23 4.30
C HIS A 410 2.42 19.59 3.04
N SER A 411 3.42 20.23 2.45
CA SER A 411 4.12 19.71 1.28
C SER A 411 4.80 18.38 1.56
N HIS A 412 5.03 17.59 0.50
CA HIS A 412 5.96 16.48 0.59
C HIS A 412 7.40 17.01 0.71
N TYR A 413 8.24 16.38 1.53
CA TYR A 413 9.63 16.83 1.79
C TYR A 413 10.49 16.97 0.53
N GLN A 414 10.20 16.20 -0.52
CA GLN A 414 10.94 16.29 -1.79
C GLN A 414 10.71 17.60 -2.52
N LEU A 415 9.58 18.29 -2.31
CA LEU A 415 9.34 19.57 -2.96
C LEU A 415 10.43 20.58 -2.62
N ILE A 416 10.70 20.79 -1.34
CA ILE A 416 11.72 21.75 -0.90
C ILE A 416 13.13 21.37 -1.39
N ASN A 417 13.41 20.06 -1.54
CA ASN A 417 14.68 19.59 -2.05
C ASN A 417 14.87 19.81 -3.56
N THR A 418 13.77 19.99 -4.30
CA THR A 418 13.80 20.19 -5.75
C THR A 418 13.69 21.66 -6.16
N LEU A 419 13.27 22.53 -5.26
CA LEU A 419 13.23 23.97 -5.48
C LEU A 419 14.64 24.56 -5.38
N GLN A 420 14.97 25.43 -6.35
CA GLN A 420 16.21 26.22 -6.31
C GLN A 420 15.86 27.58 -5.74
N MET A 421 16.16 27.77 -4.46
CA MET A 421 15.86 28.98 -3.71
C MET A 421 17.12 29.48 -3.01
N ASP A 422 17.29 30.81 -2.96
CA ASP A 422 18.29 31.43 -2.13
C ASP A 422 17.82 31.49 -0.64
N GLU A 423 18.66 32.01 0.24
CA GLU A 423 18.37 32.04 1.68
C GLU A 423 17.14 32.92 1.99
N GLN A 424 16.96 34.02 1.29
CA GLN A 424 15.83 34.92 1.50
C GLN A 424 14.52 34.26 1.04
N GLU A 425 14.52 33.67 -0.15
CA GLU A 425 13.39 32.94 -0.68
C GLU A 425 12.98 31.76 0.22
N VAL A 426 13.95 31.04 0.78
CA VAL A 426 13.67 29.96 1.75
C VAL A 426 13.02 30.52 3.02
N ARG A 427 13.46 31.67 3.53
CA ARG A 427 12.86 32.30 4.71
C ARG A 427 11.41 32.71 4.44
N GLU A 428 11.16 33.35 3.31
CA GLU A 428 9.81 33.76 2.88
C GLU A 428 8.90 32.54 2.67
N PHE A 429 9.40 31.50 2.03
CA PHE A 429 8.66 30.25 1.81
C PHE A 429 8.30 29.51 3.12
N LEU A 430 9.16 29.56 4.12
CA LEU A 430 8.92 28.93 5.44
C LEU A 430 8.07 29.78 6.38
N GLN A 431 7.92 31.07 6.12
CA GLN A 431 7.29 32.02 7.05
C GLN A 431 5.87 31.59 7.46
N PRO A 432 4.96 31.17 6.56
CA PRO A 432 3.62 30.72 6.96
C PRO A 432 3.66 29.54 7.94
N SER A 433 4.60 28.61 7.76
CA SER A 433 4.77 27.45 8.65
C SER A 433 5.28 27.86 10.02
N ILE A 434 6.18 28.86 10.09
CA ILE A 434 6.73 29.41 11.33
C ILE A 434 5.64 30.17 12.08
N ASP A 435 4.88 30.99 11.39
CA ASP A 435 3.77 31.74 11.98
C ASP A 435 2.71 30.81 12.57
N TYR A 436 2.36 29.76 11.83
CA TYR A 436 1.43 28.76 12.34
C TYR A 436 1.97 27.97 13.54
N TYR A 437 3.27 27.66 13.56
CA TYR A 437 3.92 27.08 14.73
C TYR A 437 3.78 27.99 15.97
N ASN A 438 4.00 29.29 15.79
CA ASN A 438 3.86 30.28 16.86
C ASN A 438 2.41 30.38 17.34
N MET A 439 1.43 30.36 16.42
CA MET A 439 0.00 30.33 16.76
C MET A 439 -0.37 29.07 17.54
N LEU A 440 0.06 27.89 17.10
CA LEU A 440 -0.15 26.61 17.81
C LEU A 440 0.42 26.63 19.24
N ASN A 441 1.50 27.36 19.45
CA ASN A 441 2.16 27.44 20.74
C ASN A 441 1.46 28.42 21.70
N ASN A 442 0.84 29.46 21.18
CA ASN A 442 0.33 30.58 21.96
C ASN A 442 -1.21 30.62 22.04
N ASP A 443 -1.93 30.02 21.09
CA ASP A 443 -3.38 30.06 21.01
C ASP A 443 -4.02 28.67 21.16
N PRO A 444 -4.76 28.41 22.28
CA PRO A 444 -5.47 27.16 22.49
C PRO A 444 -6.57 26.89 21.45
N ALA A 445 -7.18 27.92 20.85
CA ALA A 445 -8.21 27.77 19.84
C ALA A 445 -7.60 27.23 18.54
N VAL A 446 -6.46 27.77 18.12
CA VAL A 446 -5.70 27.27 16.96
C VAL A 446 -5.25 25.81 17.18
N LEU A 447 -4.75 25.51 18.39
CA LEU A 447 -4.36 24.14 18.73
C LEU A 447 -5.57 23.19 18.69
N ARG A 448 -6.71 23.61 19.21
CA ARG A 448 -7.95 22.83 19.18
C ARG A 448 -8.40 22.57 17.75
N ASP A 449 -8.34 23.58 16.88
CA ASP A 449 -8.70 23.43 15.47
C ASP A 449 -7.74 22.48 14.73
N TYR A 450 -6.45 22.57 15.02
CA TYR A 450 -5.43 21.66 14.45
C TYR A 450 -5.69 20.19 14.77
N ILE A 451 -6.15 19.86 15.99
CA ILE A 451 -6.42 18.47 16.39
C ILE A 451 -7.83 18.00 16.02
N LYS A 452 -8.71 18.90 15.55
CA LYS A 452 -10.11 18.59 15.21
C LYS A 452 -10.23 17.51 14.13
N TYR A 453 -9.49 17.65 13.05
CA TYR A 453 -9.60 16.77 11.88
C TYR A 453 -9.28 15.30 12.13
N PRO A 454 -8.21 14.95 12.88
CA PRO A 454 -7.99 13.56 13.28
C PRO A 454 -9.13 12.98 14.13
N VAL A 455 -9.87 13.84 14.85
CA VAL A 455 -11.02 13.45 15.66
C VAL A 455 -12.23 13.16 14.78
N ASP A 456 -12.53 14.04 13.83
CA ASP A 456 -13.70 13.93 12.95
C ASP A 456 -13.57 12.73 12.00
N GLU A 457 -12.40 12.50 11.38
CA GLU A 457 -12.15 11.32 10.54
C GLU A 457 -12.35 10.00 11.29
N LYS A 458 -11.99 9.94 12.57
CA LYS A 458 -12.21 8.74 13.39
C LYS A 458 -13.66 8.55 13.80
N PHE A 459 -14.40 9.63 13.97
CA PHE A 459 -15.81 9.58 14.34
C PHE A 459 -16.70 9.10 13.18
N GLU A 460 -16.34 9.45 11.94
CA GLU A 460 -17.03 8.98 10.74
C GLU A 460 -16.70 7.52 10.41
N LEU A 461 -15.45 7.08 10.66
CA LEU A 461 -14.96 5.74 10.29
C LEU A 461 -15.24 4.67 11.34
N THR A 462 -15.47 5.03 12.59
CA THR A 462 -15.71 4.07 13.66
C THR A 462 -16.80 4.55 14.62
N ASN A 463 -17.96 3.91 14.58
CA ASN A 463 -18.92 3.93 15.69
C ASN A 463 -18.35 3.27 16.98
N SER A 464 -17.04 3.15 17.11
CA SER A 464 -16.36 2.60 18.28
C SER A 464 -15.84 3.74 19.13
N ALA A 465 -16.28 3.79 20.38
CA ALA A 465 -15.85 4.70 21.43
C ALA A 465 -14.36 4.51 21.85
N LEU A 466 -13.43 4.50 20.91
CA LEU A 466 -12.02 4.61 21.18
C LEU A 466 -11.68 6.10 21.24
N VAL A 467 -11.85 6.65 22.42
CA VAL A 467 -11.49 8.03 22.74
C VAL A 467 -9.95 8.11 22.68
N SER A 468 -9.41 8.74 21.64
CA SER A 468 -7.97 9.02 21.57
C SER A 468 -7.61 10.14 22.54
N LYS A 469 -6.29 10.27 22.85
CA LYS A 469 -5.78 11.40 23.65
C LYS A 469 -6.20 12.74 23.02
N ASN A 470 -6.18 12.84 21.69
CA ASN A 470 -6.58 14.04 20.95
C ASN A 470 -8.08 14.35 21.14
N ASP A 471 -8.94 13.35 21.10
CA ASP A 471 -10.41 13.53 21.26
C ASP A 471 -10.74 14.08 22.64
N ILE A 472 -10.06 13.57 23.67
CA ILE A 472 -10.23 14.04 25.05
C ILE A 472 -9.80 15.49 25.16
N ILE A 473 -8.60 15.82 24.66
CA ILE A 473 -8.05 17.18 24.73
C ILE A 473 -8.91 18.17 23.94
N TYR A 474 -9.36 17.79 22.73
CA TYR A 474 -10.27 18.59 21.90
C TYR A 474 -11.55 18.97 22.66
N LYS A 475 -12.18 17.98 23.31
CA LYS A 475 -13.39 18.20 24.10
C LYS A 475 -13.11 19.06 25.34
N LEU A 476 -12.03 18.79 26.07
CA LEU A 476 -11.69 19.52 27.29
C LEU A 476 -11.40 21.00 27.02
N ILE A 477 -10.67 21.33 25.94
CA ILE A 477 -10.43 22.74 25.54
C ILE A 477 -11.75 23.45 25.21
N GLY A 478 -12.71 22.73 24.57
CA GLY A 478 -14.00 23.31 24.22
C GLY A 478 -15.00 23.44 25.38
N LEU A 479 -14.80 22.70 26.46
CA LEU A 479 -15.72 22.68 27.60
C LEU A 479 -15.28 23.61 28.74
N ASN A 480 -13.98 23.84 28.89
CA ASN A 480 -13.47 24.60 30.04
C ASN A 480 -12.10 25.25 29.71
N ASP A 481 -12.06 26.56 29.62
CA ASP A 481 -10.86 27.34 29.36
C ASP A 481 -9.78 27.17 30.46
N GLU A 482 -10.19 26.89 31.71
CA GLU A 482 -9.24 26.62 32.82
C GLU A 482 -8.39 25.37 32.53
N PHE A 483 -8.85 24.45 31.69
CA PHE A 483 -8.08 23.28 31.29
C PHE A 483 -6.74 23.67 30.65
N THR A 484 -6.71 24.80 29.94
CA THR A 484 -5.48 25.30 29.28
C THR A 484 -4.37 25.70 30.26
N ARG A 485 -4.71 25.91 31.54
CA ARG A 485 -3.75 26.21 32.65
C ARG A 485 -3.17 24.96 33.30
N THR A 486 -3.66 23.77 32.92
CA THR A 486 -3.21 22.52 33.53
C THR A 486 -1.89 22.02 32.97
N ARG A 487 -1.16 21.25 33.78
CA ARG A 487 0.07 20.58 33.35
C ARG A 487 -0.22 19.56 32.21
N ALA A 488 -1.38 18.94 32.22
CA ALA A 488 -1.79 17.99 31.16
C ALA A 488 -1.87 18.67 29.80
N TYR A 489 -2.50 19.84 29.72
CA TYR A 489 -2.55 20.65 28.51
C TYR A 489 -1.14 21.14 28.10
N SER A 490 -0.36 21.65 29.03
CA SER A 490 1.01 22.14 28.75
C SER A 490 1.89 21.05 28.14
N ASN A 491 1.87 19.84 28.71
CA ASN A 491 2.61 18.70 28.17
C ASN A 491 2.09 18.31 26.77
N PHE A 492 0.77 18.26 26.59
CA PHE A 492 0.17 17.93 25.28
C PHE A 492 0.57 18.95 24.21
N ARG A 493 0.46 20.25 24.50
CA ARG A 493 0.87 21.33 23.61
C ARG A 493 2.35 21.20 23.25
N HIS A 494 3.21 20.95 24.23
CA HIS A 494 4.64 20.75 23.99
C HIS A 494 4.90 19.58 23.04
N ASP A 495 4.32 18.40 23.30
CA ASP A 495 4.49 17.22 22.43
C ASP A 495 4.03 17.48 21.00
N LEU A 496 2.87 18.15 20.84
CA LEU A 496 2.29 18.47 19.56
C LEU A 496 3.14 19.47 18.77
N THR A 497 3.56 20.56 19.42
CA THR A 497 4.40 21.60 18.78
C THR A 497 5.80 21.08 18.46
N GLN A 498 6.37 20.18 19.27
CA GLN A 498 7.61 19.48 18.92
C GLN A 498 7.43 18.55 17.70
N SER A 499 6.29 17.85 17.61
CA SER A 499 5.98 17.03 16.43
C SER A 499 5.86 17.89 15.17
N TYR A 500 5.13 19.02 15.24
CA TYR A 500 5.03 19.98 14.12
C TYR A 500 6.40 20.52 13.71
N LYS A 501 7.23 20.96 14.67
CA LYS A 501 8.60 21.43 14.43
C LYS A 501 9.48 20.36 13.77
N ASN A 502 9.35 19.10 14.18
CA ASN A 502 10.11 18.00 13.58
C ASN A 502 9.65 17.72 12.14
N ASN A 503 8.35 17.81 11.87
CA ASN A 503 7.82 17.70 10.51
C ASN A 503 8.33 18.83 9.62
N LEU A 504 8.33 20.08 10.12
CA LEU A 504 8.89 21.22 9.39
C LEU A 504 10.39 21.03 9.08
N LYS A 505 11.19 20.58 10.08
CA LYS A 505 12.61 20.24 9.89
C LYS A 505 12.83 19.11 8.88
N SER A 506 11.85 18.24 8.71
CA SER A 506 11.87 17.15 7.72
C SER A 506 11.38 17.60 6.33
N GLY A 507 11.12 18.90 6.12
CA GLY A 507 10.74 19.47 4.83
C GLY A 507 9.24 19.47 4.53
N HIS A 508 8.39 19.20 5.53
CA HIS A 508 6.93 19.31 5.39
C HIS A 508 6.48 20.74 5.69
N VAL A 509 6.45 21.56 4.65
CA VAL A 509 6.15 22.99 4.72
C VAL A 509 4.67 23.23 4.43
N LEU A 510 4.06 24.17 5.13
CA LEU A 510 2.67 24.59 4.88
C LEU A 510 2.63 25.49 3.66
N ILE A 511 1.86 25.08 2.64
CA ILE A 511 1.73 25.79 1.37
C ILE A 511 0.27 25.93 0.97
N ASP A 512 -0.05 26.98 0.22
CA ASP A 512 -1.34 27.09 -0.49
C ASP A 512 -1.37 26.00 -1.58
N GLY A 513 -2.25 25.03 -1.42
CA GLY A 513 -2.28 23.87 -2.29
C GLY A 513 -3.28 22.81 -1.87
N ASN A 514 -3.26 21.71 -2.61
CA ASN A 514 -4.09 20.56 -2.37
C ASN A 514 -3.37 19.27 -2.72
N TYR A 515 -3.86 18.14 -2.21
CA TYR A 515 -3.50 16.80 -2.66
C TYR A 515 -4.62 16.26 -3.53
N GLU A 516 -4.39 16.21 -4.82
CA GLU A 516 -5.41 15.84 -5.80
C GLU A 516 -5.12 14.48 -6.44
N THR A 517 -6.17 13.80 -6.85
CA THR A 517 -6.07 12.56 -7.63
C THR A 517 -5.99 12.91 -9.11
N LEU A 518 -4.91 12.46 -9.77
CA LEU A 518 -4.71 12.67 -11.19
C LEU A 518 -5.61 11.77 -12.03
N ILE A 519 -6.19 12.34 -13.09
CA ILE A 519 -6.86 11.64 -14.17
C ILE A 519 -6.41 12.23 -15.52
N GLY A 520 -6.16 11.39 -16.54
CA GLY A 520 -6.11 11.83 -17.93
C GLY A 520 -7.46 12.40 -18.33
N ASN A 521 -7.56 13.17 -19.42
CA ASN A 521 -8.83 13.80 -19.77
C ASN A 521 -9.97 12.77 -19.92
N PRO A 522 -10.97 12.80 -19.03
CA PRO A 522 -12.00 11.78 -19.00
C PRO A 522 -13.02 11.91 -20.15
N MET A 523 -13.16 13.11 -20.75
CA MET A 523 -13.98 13.30 -21.94
C MET A 523 -13.39 12.58 -23.15
N GLU A 524 -12.05 12.58 -23.29
CA GLU A 524 -11.37 11.80 -24.34
C GLU A 524 -11.67 10.30 -24.21
N MET A 525 -11.73 9.79 -22.97
CA MET A 525 -12.10 8.40 -22.70
C MET A 525 -13.57 8.10 -23.05
N LEU A 526 -14.49 9.02 -22.76
CA LEU A 526 -15.90 8.91 -23.16
C LEU A 526 -16.04 8.89 -24.68
N PHE A 527 -15.42 9.84 -25.39
CA PHE A 527 -15.45 9.86 -26.86
C PHE A 527 -14.78 8.63 -27.47
N HIS A 528 -13.71 8.12 -26.85
CA HIS A 528 -13.06 6.89 -27.29
C HIS A 528 -14.01 5.69 -27.17
N SER A 529 -14.83 5.64 -26.12
CA SER A 529 -15.80 4.56 -25.89
C SER A 529 -16.89 4.46 -26.96
N ILE A 530 -17.13 5.51 -27.72
CA ILE A 530 -18.10 5.57 -28.83
C ILE A 530 -17.43 5.76 -30.20
N GLY A 531 -16.11 5.57 -30.29
CA GLY A 531 -15.37 5.67 -31.54
C GLY A 531 -15.27 7.07 -32.16
N LYS A 532 -15.52 8.12 -31.37
CA LYS A 532 -15.46 9.53 -31.82
C LYS A 532 -14.20 10.27 -31.41
N PHE A 533 -13.29 9.61 -30.67
CA PHE A 533 -12.01 10.21 -30.29
C PHE A 533 -11.02 10.15 -31.46
N ASP A 534 -10.54 11.29 -31.92
CA ASP A 534 -9.64 11.43 -33.07
C ASP A 534 -8.16 11.57 -32.70
N GLY A 535 -7.81 11.48 -31.41
CA GLY A 535 -6.44 11.62 -30.91
C GLY A 535 -6.02 13.07 -30.66
N THR A 536 -6.90 14.04 -30.81
CA THR A 536 -6.63 15.45 -30.48
C THR A 536 -6.97 15.77 -29.03
N SER A 537 -6.18 16.66 -28.42
CA SER A 537 -6.42 17.08 -27.04
C SER A 537 -7.62 18.00 -26.93
N LEU A 538 -8.58 17.65 -26.08
CA LEU A 538 -9.72 18.50 -25.75
C LEU A 538 -9.35 19.60 -24.75
N LEU A 539 -8.44 19.32 -23.83
CA LEU A 539 -8.00 20.28 -22.82
C LEU A 539 -6.96 21.27 -23.37
N GLY A 540 -6.10 20.80 -24.28
CA GLY A 540 -5.00 21.56 -24.90
C GLY A 540 -3.69 21.48 -24.10
N ILE A 541 -2.57 21.68 -24.80
CA ILE A 541 -1.23 21.60 -24.23
C ILE A 541 -1.02 22.68 -23.16
N GLY A 542 -0.39 22.32 -22.05
CA GLY A 542 -0.07 23.20 -20.93
C GLY A 542 -1.28 23.55 -20.06
N ASN A 543 -2.43 22.88 -20.24
CA ASN A 543 -3.62 23.10 -19.44
C ASN A 543 -3.94 21.89 -18.56
N VAL A 544 -4.55 22.21 -17.43
CA VAL A 544 -5.17 21.27 -16.49
C VAL A 544 -6.58 21.77 -16.14
N HIS A 545 -7.40 20.90 -15.58
CA HIS A 545 -8.71 21.29 -15.05
C HIS A 545 -8.87 20.76 -13.62
N THR A 546 -9.10 21.68 -12.69
CA THR A 546 -9.47 21.37 -11.30
C THR A 546 -10.41 22.45 -10.75
N LYS A 547 -11.34 22.04 -9.89
CA LYS A 547 -12.27 22.97 -9.19
C LYS A 547 -11.63 23.67 -7.99
N ARG A 548 -10.44 23.22 -7.57
CA ARG A 548 -9.76 23.74 -6.37
C ARG A 548 -9.26 25.17 -6.53
N PHE A 549 -8.79 25.53 -7.71
CA PHE A 549 -8.22 26.84 -7.98
C PHE A 549 -9.08 27.63 -8.98
N PRO A 550 -9.07 28.96 -8.94
CA PRO A 550 -9.80 29.75 -9.93
C PRO A 550 -9.34 29.43 -11.35
N TYR A 551 -10.29 29.37 -12.28
CA TYR A 551 -9.96 29.20 -13.69
C TYR A 551 -9.18 30.40 -14.24
N GLY A 552 -8.27 30.15 -15.15
CA GLY A 552 -7.36 31.17 -15.71
C GLY A 552 -6.11 31.41 -14.87
N THR A 553 -5.95 30.75 -13.72
CA THR A 553 -4.74 30.87 -12.90
C THR A 553 -3.69 29.84 -13.30
N THR A 554 -2.42 30.18 -13.07
CA THR A 554 -1.31 29.23 -13.21
C THR A 554 -1.18 28.42 -11.93
N VAL A 555 -1.10 27.11 -12.07
CA VAL A 555 -0.90 26.16 -10.97
C VAL A 555 0.41 25.39 -11.14
N LEU A 556 1.00 24.95 -10.03
CA LEU A 556 2.16 24.09 -10.01
C LEU A 556 1.76 22.70 -9.54
N GLY A 557 2.03 21.68 -10.36
CA GLY A 557 1.80 20.28 -10.03
C GLY A 557 3.11 19.55 -9.78
N CYS A 558 3.15 18.71 -8.75
CA CYS A 558 4.26 17.81 -8.50
C CYS A 558 3.76 16.48 -7.96
N ARG A 559 4.46 15.40 -8.27
CA ARG A 559 4.15 14.05 -7.79
C ARG A 559 5.40 13.40 -7.22
N SER A 560 5.29 12.84 -6.01
CA SER A 560 6.38 12.08 -5.42
C SER A 560 6.50 10.69 -6.08
N PRO A 561 7.72 10.19 -6.38
CA PRO A 561 9.01 10.82 -6.08
C PRO A 561 9.36 11.92 -7.09
N HIS A 562 10.02 13.01 -6.65
CA HIS A 562 10.67 13.96 -7.54
C HIS A 562 12.18 14.01 -7.29
N ILE A 563 12.93 14.18 -8.39
CA ILE A 563 14.39 14.11 -8.41
C ILE A 563 14.99 15.49 -8.61
N ASN A 564 14.34 16.32 -9.42
CA ASN A 564 14.82 17.67 -9.78
C ASN A 564 13.64 18.60 -10.11
N SER A 565 13.96 19.87 -10.38
CA SER A 565 12.97 20.90 -10.73
C SER A 565 12.15 20.59 -12.00
N GLY A 566 12.67 19.74 -12.90
CA GLY A 566 11.93 19.27 -14.08
C GLY A 566 10.69 18.44 -13.74
N ASN A 567 10.62 17.87 -12.53
CA ASN A 567 9.44 17.16 -12.03
C ASN A 567 8.33 18.09 -11.52
N ILE A 568 8.50 19.41 -11.59
CA ILE A 568 7.46 20.40 -11.27
C ILE A 568 6.79 20.82 -12.59
N LEU A 569 5.52 20.48 -12.71
CA LEU A 569 4.69 20.88 -13.83
C LEU A 569 4.16 22.29 -13.58
N ARG A 570 4.30 23.19 -14.56
CA ARG A 570 3.58 24.44 -14.59
C ARG A 570 2.48 24.35 -15.64
N ALA A 571 1.23 24.61 -15.25
CA ALA A 571 0.07 24.51 -16.12
C ALA A 571 -0.94 25.63 -15.83
N ASN A 572 -1.82 25.90 -16.78
CA ASN A 572 -2.92 26.83 -16.60
C ASN A 572 -4.20 26.05 -16.24
N ASN A 573 -4.88 26.47 -15.19
CA ASN A 573 -6.18 25.91 -14.83
C ASN A 573 -7.26 26.43 -15.78
N LYS A 574 -7.79 25.54 -16.61
CA LYS A 574 -8.78 25.85 -17.65
C LYS A 574 -10.17 25.34 -17.25
N ALA A 575 -11.20 26.16 -17.45
CA ALA A 575 -12.57 25.70 -17.35
C ALA A 575 -12.89 24.71 -18.47
N ASP A 576 -13.64 23.67 -18.14
CA ASP A 576 -14.14 22.67 -19.10
C ASP A 576 -15.58 22.31 -18.73
N GLU A 577 -16.53 22.87 -19.51
CA GLU A 577 -17.97 22.71 -19.24
C GLU A 577 -18.45 21.28 -19.43
N ASP A 578 -17.85 20.51 -20.34
CA ASP A 578 -18.20 19.12 -20.56
C ASP A 578 -17.76 18.24 -19.40
N ILE A 579 -16.55 18.47 -18.85
CA ILE A 579 -16.11 17.78 -17.64
C ILE A 579 -17.05 18.11 -16.48
N ASP A 580 -17.40 19.37 -16.28
CA ASP A 580 -18.31 19.79 -15.22
C ASP A 580 -19.73 19.21 -15.39
N TYR A 581 -20.16 18.95 -16.62
CA TYR A 581 -21.49 18.43 -16.93
C TYR A 581 -21.63 16.90 -16.78
N TYR A 582 -20.61 16.16 -17.21
CA TYR A 582 -20.67 14.70 -17.19
C TYR A 582 -20.04 14.05 -15.97
N PHE A 583 -19.23 14.79 -15.19
CA PHE A 583 -18.49 14.24 -14.05
C PHE A 583 -18.80 14.95 -12.74
N ASN A 584 -19.03 14.17 -11.69
CA ASN A 584 -19.24 14.71 -10.34
C ASN A 584 -17.88 14.87 -9.62
N PHE A 585 -16.97 15.66 -10.20
CA PHE A 585 -15.65 15.86 -9.60
C PHE A 585 -15.69 16.86 -8.45
N THR A 586 -14.89 16.56 -7.44
CA THR A 586 -14.64 17.39 -6.27
C THR A 586 -13.38 18.25 -6.51
N GLU A 587 -13.06 19.11 -5.53
CA GLU A 587 -11.83 19.91 -5.53
C GLU A 587 -10.55 19.06 -5.41
N GLU A 588 -10.66 17.77 -5.16
CA GLU A 588 -9.56 16.82 -5.00
C GLU A 588 -9.26 16.01 -6.26
N ILE A 589 -9.82 16.40 -7.41
CA ILE A 589 -9.57 15.76 -8.71
C ILE A 589 -8.90 16.75 -9.65
N LEU A 590 -7.81 16.32 -10.27
CA LEU A 590 -7.05 17.08 -11.26
C LEU A 590 -7.03 16.35 -12.60
N CYS A 591 -7.67 16.92 -13.62
CA CYS A 591 -7.59 16.43 -14.99
C CYS A 591 -6.37 17.04 -15.68
N VAL A 592 -5.58 16.20 -16.34
CA VAL A 592 -4.36 16.60 -17.05
C VAL A 592 -4.45 16.25 -18.53
N ASN A 593 -3.84 17.09 -19.36
CA ASN A 593 -3.60 16.73 -20.75
C ASN A 593 -2.40 15.76 -20.84
N ALA A 594 -2.57 14.65 -21.54
CA ALA A 594 -1.50 13.70 -21.81
C ALA A 594 -1.14 13.59 -23.31
N ILE A 595 -1.77 14.43 -24.16
CA ILE A 595 -1.58 14.41 -25.60
C ILE A 595 -0.56 15.47 -26.02
N GLY A 596 0.52 15.05 -26.68
CA GLY A 596 1.50 15.95 -27.28
C GLY A 596 2.41 16.67 -26.29
N GLU A 597 2.42 16.28 -25.01
CA GLU A 597 3.29 16.88 -24.00
C GLU A 597 3.84 15.84 -23.00
N ASN A 598 4.98 16.13 -22.39
CA ASN A 598 5.74 15.20 -21.54
C ASN A 598 5.27 15.17 -20.07
N ILE A 599 3.98 15.38 -19.82
CA ILE A 599 3.42 15.49 -18.48
C ILE A 599 3.60 14.21 -17.66
N GLN A 600 3.43 13.04 -18.28
CA GLN A 600 3.58 11.76 -17.58
C GLN A 600 5.02 11.53 -17.14
N GLN A 601 6.02 11.90 -17.96
CA GLN A 601 7.43 11.77 -17.62
C GLN A 601 7.82 12.75 -16.51
N ARG A 602 7.25 13.95 -16.49
CA ARG A 602 7.50 14.95 -15.44
C ARG A 602 6.88 14.56 -14.10
N LEU A 603 5.68 13.97 -14.12
CA LEU A 603 4.96 13.58 -12.92
C LEU A 603 5.23 12.11 -12.48
N ASN A 604 5.96 11.32 -13.25
CA ASN A 604 6.26 9.93 -12.87
C ASN A 604 7.60 9.74 -12.15
N GLY A 605 8.47 10.71 -12.09
CA GLY A 605 9.73 10.69 -11.36
C GLY A 605 10.78 9.78 -11.99
#